data_49bfba3c7156dd55c7ab5b8df8437ff1
#
_entry.id   49bfba3c7156dd55c7ab5b8df8437ff1
#
_cell.length_a   1.000
_cell.length_b   1.000
_cell.length_c   1.000
_cell.angle_alpha   90.00
_cell.angle_beta   90.00
_cell.angle_gamma   90.00
#
_symmetry.space_group_name_H-M   'P 1'
#
loop_
_entity.id
_entity.type
_entity.pdbx_description
1 polymer ?
#
loop_
_entity_poly.entity_id
_entity_poly.type
_entity_poly.pdbx_seq_one_letter_code
_entity_poly.pdbx_strand_id
1 'polypeptide(L)'
;MRDFLSTRSKRMLIFMQLKTQLYIDGKWLDGASTIPVTDPSDESIIANVSVATDADCAQAVDAATRAFKTWSKTAPRIRGEILRKAFEIMVAEADRLAEIISRENGKVLSDAKGEILYAAEFFRWFSEESVRINGEF
;
A
#
# COMPACT_ATOMS: atom_id res chain seq x y z
N MET A 1 12.37 2.67 -35.21
CA MET A 1 13.24 3.29 -34.19
C MET A 1 12.50 3.12 -32.87
N ARG A 2 12.73 1.97 -32.18
CA ARG A 2 11.98 1.57 -30.97
C ARG A 2 12.73 2.07 -29.75
N ASP A 3 11.98 2.68 -28.82
CA ASP A 3 12.44 3.33 -27.59
C ASP A 3 13.38 2.47 -26.77
N PHE A 4 14.68 2.79 -26.84
CA PHE A 4 15.70 2.36 -25.90
C PHE A 4 15.79 3.36 -24.73
N LEU A 5 14.69 3.58 -24.02
CA LEU A 5 14.83 4.03 -22.64
C LEU A 5 15.43 2.86 -21.88
N SER A 6 16.67 3.04 -21.37
CA SER A 6 17.37 1.98 -20.66
C SER A 6 16.48 1.46 -19.53
N THR A 7 16.57 0.18 -19.22
CA THR A 7 15.85 -0.48 -18.11
C THR A 7 16.02 0.32 -16.79
N ARG A 8 17.16 1.00 -16.64
CA ARG A 8 17.48 1.87 -15.52
C ARG A 8 16.60 3.14 -15.48
N SER A 9 16.27 3.75 -16.62
CA SER A 9 15.39 4.93 -16.69
C SER A 9 13.93 4.56 -16.40
N LYS A 10 13.45 3.39 -16.87
CA LYS A 10 12.10 2.92 -16.56
C LYS A 10 11.95 2.58 -15.07
N ARG A 11 12.97 1.93 -14.47
CA ARG A 11 13.03 1.68 -13.02
C ARG A 11 13.00 2.98 -12.21
N MET A 12 13.75 3.99 -12.60
CA MET A 12 13.76 5.29 -11.91
C MET A 12 12.40 5.99 -11.97
N LEU A 13 11.63 5.86 -13.06
CA LEU A 13 10.28 6.44 -13.18
C LEU A 13 9.25 5.77 -12.26
N ILE A 14 9.34 4.47 -12.01
CA ILE A 14 8.46 3.74 -11.08
C ILE A 14 8.60 4.29 -9.66
N PHE A 15 9.83 4.59 -9.23
CA PHE A 15 10.11 5.09 -7.87
C PHE A 15 9.85 6.58 -7.67
N MET A 16 9.84 7.38 -8.74
CA MET A 16 9.48 8.82 -8.66
C MET A 16 8.01 9.05 -8.24
N GLN A 17 7.16 8.02 -8.22
CA GLN A 17 5.75 8.11 -7.82
C GLN A 17 5.46 7.48 -6.45
N LEU A 18 6.49 7.00 -5.73
CA LEU A 18 6.28 6.45 -4.39
C LEU A 18 5.93 7.57 -3.42
N LYS A 19 4.85 7.35 -2.66
CA LYS A 19 4.51 8.19 -1.52
C LYS A 19 5.29 7.71 -0.32
N THR A 20 6.23 8.53 0.15
CA THR A 20 7.12 8.24 1.28
C THR A 20 6.71 8.98 2.56
N GLN A 21 5.63 9.74 2.47
CA GLN A 21 5.08 10.55 3.53
C GLN A 21 4.15 9.76 4.44
N LEU A 22 3.85 10.29 5.62
CA LEU A 22 2.77 9.81 6.49
C LEU A 22 1.42 10.10 5.84
N TYR A 23 0.46 9.16 5.99
CA TYR A 23 -0.91 9.39 5.53
C TYR A 23 -1.85 9.41 6.74
N ILE A 24 -2.30 10.61 7.14
CA ILE A 24 -3.14 10.81 8.31
C ILE A 24 -4.33 11.70 7.93
N ASP A 25 -5.54 11.28 8.30
CA ASP A 25 -6.79 12.03 8.08
C ASP A 25 -7.00 12.46 6.61
N GLY A 26 -6.66 11.56 5.67
CA GLY A 26 -6.80 11.82 4.22
C GLY A 26 -5.71 12.72 3.63
N LYS A 27 -4.65 13.04 4.38
CA LYS A 27 -3.58 13.95 3.94
C LYS A 27 -2.22 13.27 3.99
N TRP A 28 -1.36 13.63 3.03
CA TRP A 28 0.05 13.28 3.04
C TRP A 28 0.83 14.34 3.82
N LEU A 29 1.59 13.93 4.83
CA LEU A 29 2.32 14.80 5.75
C LEU A 29 3.78 14.37 5.78
N ASP A 30 4.69 15.34 5.75
CA ASP A 30 6.10 15.09 5.98
C ASP A 30 6.35 14.78 7.45
N GLY A 31 7.17 13.77 7.72
CA GLY A 31 7.60 13.46 9.09
C GLY A 31 8.68 14.45 9.57
N ALA A 32 8.89 14.49 10.88
CA ALA A 32 9.95 15.29 11.50
C ALA A 32 11.37 14.82 11.09
N SER A 33 11.51 13.58 10.68
CA SER A 33 12.74 12.96 10.17
C SER A 33 12.40 11.91 9.12
N THR A 34 13.44 11.38 8.45
CA THR A 34 13.31 10.28 7.50
C THR A 34 14.33 9.20 7.79
N ILE A 35 14.01 7.96 7.38
CA ILE A 35 14.95 6.84 7.34
C ILE A 35 15.15 6.38 5.89
N PRO A 36 16.37 6.01 5.50
CA PRO A 36 16.62 5.43 4.20
C PRO A 36 16.08 3.99 4.13
N VAL A 37 15.45 3.66 3.01
CA VAL A 37 15.16 2.27 2.60
C VAL A 37 16.16 1.92 1.52
N THR A 38 16.91 0.83 1.71
CA THR A 38 18.00 0.42 0.83
C THR A 38 17.70 -0.88 0.10
N ASP A 39 18.25 -1.01 -1.10
CA ASP A 39 18.24 -2.25 -1.88
C ASP A 39 19.32 -3.19 -1.29
N PRO A 40 18.96 -4.39 -0.80
CA PRO A 40 19.93 -5.29 -0.19
C PRO A 40 20.94 -5.88 -1.18
N SER A 41 20.74 -5.72 -2.49
CA SER A 41 21.65 -6.25 -3.50
C SER A 41 22.88 -5.38 -3.74
N ASP A 42 22.77 -4.07 -3.54
CA ASP A 42 23.84 -3.10 -3.81
C ASP A 42 23.93 -1.97 -2.78
N GLU A 43 23.12 -2.02 -1.72
CA GLU A 43 23.02 -1.03 -0.63
C GLU A 43 22.61 0.37 -1.12
N SER A 44 22.17 0.52 -2.36
CA SER A 44 21.70 1.81 -2.89
C SER A 44 20.41 2.25 -2.19
N ILE A 45 20.28 3.56 -1.94
CA ILE A 45 19.06 4.12 -1.35
C ILE A 45 17.94 4.12 -2.40
N ILE A 46 16.84 3.45 -2.10
CA ILE A 46 15.62 3.41 -2.91
C ILE A 46 14.78 4.67 -2.65
N ALA A 47 14.57 5.00 -1.38
CA ALA A 47 13.77 6.14 -0.95
C ALA A 47 14.13 6.55 0.49
N ASN A 48 13.77 7.78 0.87
CA ASN A 48 13.75 8.21 2.27
C ASN A 48 12.30 8.30 2.74
N VAL A 49 11.94 7.53 3.76
CA VAL A 49 10.57 7.39 4.27
C VAL A 49 10.41 8.20 5.54
N SER A 50 9.32 8.94 5.66
CA SER A 50 8.98 9.75 6.83
C SER A 50 8.82 8.91 8.09
N VAL A 51 9.37 9.38 9.21
CA VAL A 51 9.23 8.77 10.53
C VAL A 51 8.16 9.52 11.31
N ALA A 52 7.17 8.78 11.84
CA ALA A 52 6.12 9.32 12.68
C ALA A 52 6.65 9.63 14.10
N THR A 53 6.19 10.72 14.67
CA THR A 53 6.35 11.03 16.09
C THR A 53 5.19 10.47 16.91
N ASP A 54 5.30 10.45 18.25
CA ASP A 54 4.19 10.08 19.13
C ASP A 54 2.96 10.99 18.93
N ALA A 55 3.18 12.26 18.59
CA ALA A 55 2.09 13.20 18.28
C ALA A 55 1.38 12.83 16.98
N ASP A 56 2.11 12.39 15.95
CA ASP A 56 1.53 11.92 14.70
C ASP A 56 0.71 10.63 14.91
N CYS A 57 1.21 9.72 15.75
CA CYS A 57 0.49 8.51 16.13
C CYS A 57 -0.82 8.85 16.86
N ALA A 58 -0.79 9.77 17.83
CA ALA A 58 -1.97 10.24 18.53
C ALA A 58 -2.98 10.88 17.55
N GLN A 59 -2.52 11.74 16.65
CA GLN A 59 -3.37 12.34 15.63
C GLN A 59 -4.03 11.29 14.71
N ALA A 60 -3.31 10.24 14.32
CA ALA A 60 -3.86 9.16 13.51
C ALA A 60 -4.96 8.39 14.26
N VAL A 61 -4.76 8.10 15.55
CA VAL A 61 -5.78 7.45 16.42
C VAL A 61 -7.01 8.34 16.57
N ASP A 62 -6.83 9.63 16.79
CA ASP A 62 -7.95 10.58 16.89
C ASP A 62 -8.74 10.68 15.58
N ALA A 63 -8.04 10.70 14.44
CA ALA A 63 -8.68 10.68 13.12
C ALA A 63 -9.50 9.40 12.90
N ALA A 64 -8.95 8.24 13.24
CA ALA A 64 -9.65 6.95 13.17
C ALA A 64 -10.88 6.92 14.09
N THR A 65 -10.76 7.44 15.32
CA THR A 65 -11.86 7.52 16.28
C THR A 65 -13.00 8.40 15.77
N ARG A 66 -12.68 9.54 15.17
CA ARG A 66 -13.70 10.41 14.54
C ARG A 66 -14.39 9.70 13.37
N ALA A 67 -13.60 9.08 12.49
CA ALA A 67 -14.11 8.39 11.30
C ALA A 67 -14.99 7.18 11.66
N PHE A 68 -14.68 6.48 12.76
CA PHE A 68 -15.43 5.30 13.20
C PHE A 68 -16.91 5.59 13.48
N LYS A 69 -17.27 6.80 13.90
CA LYS A 69 -18.66 7.19 14.17
C LYS A 69 -19.58 7.04 12.95
N THR A 70 -19.06 7.25 11.77
CA THR A 70 -19.78 7.10 10.50
C THR A 70 -19.47 5.76 9.84
N TRP A 71 -18.21 5.35 9.83
CA TRP A 71 -17.78 4.11 9.21
C TRP A 71 -18.45 2.87 9.81
N SER A 72 -18.61 2.82 11.13
CA SER A 72 -19.30 1.71 11.82
C SER A 72 -20.75 1.51 11.38
N LYS A 73 -21.38 2.56 10.84
CA LYS A 73 -22.77 2.54 10.33
C LYS A 73 -22.85 2.36 8.80
N THR A 74 -21.71 2.31 8.12
CA THR A 74 -21.66 2.11 6.67
C THR A 74 -22.19 0.73 6.32
N ALA A 75 -23.10 0.66 5.35
CA ALA A 75 -23.71 -0.58 4.92
C ALA A 75 -22.65 -1.62 4.50
N PRO A 76 -22.81 -2.90 4.88
CA PRO A 76 -21.83 -3.95 4.56
C PRO A 76 -21.46 -4.03 3.08
N ARG A 77 -22.42 -3.87 2.18
CA ARG A 77 -22.17 -3.87 0.73
C ARG A 77 -21.21 -2.75 0.31
N ILE A 78 -21.37 -1.54 0.83
CA ILE A 78 -20.47 -0.40 0.51
C ILE A 78 -19.05 -0.71 0.98
N ARG A 79 -18.90 -1.30 2.17
CA ARG A 79 -17.58 -1.73 2.69
C ARG A 79 -16.97 -2.82 1.81
N GLY A 80 -17.80 -3.78 1.35
CA GLY A 80 -17.36 -4.83 0.42
C GLY A 80 -16.89 -4.27 -0.92
N GLU A 81 -17.60 -3.31 -1.51
CA GLU A 81 -17.19 -2.68 -2.77
C GLU A 81 -15.85 -1.93 -2.66
N ILE A 82 -15.53 -1.34 -1.50
CA ILE A 82 -14.23 -0.72 -1.26
C ILE A 82 -13.11 -1.78 -1.27
N LEU A 83 -13.32 -2.92 -0.59
CA LEU A 83 -12.37 -4.03 -0.59
C LEU A 83 -12.21 -4.62 -2.00
N ARG A 84 -13.30 -4.79 -2.74
CA ARG A 84 -13.27 -5.26 -4.11
C ARG A 84 -12.45 -4.33 -5.02
N LYS A 85 -12.63 -3.02 -4.86
CA LYS A 85 -11.84 -2.04 -5.61
C LYS A 85 -10.34 -2.10 -5.25
N ALA A 86 -10.00 -2.32 -3.99
CA ALA A 86 -8.62 -2.53 -3.56
C ALA A 86 -8.02 -3.78 -4.22
N PHE A 87 -8.74 -4.91 -4.26
CA PHE A 87 -8.34 -6.11 -4.99
C PHE A 87 -8.03 -5.82 -6.46
N GLU A 88 -8.94 -5.15 -7.17
CA GLU A 88 -8.78 -4.83 -8.60
C GLU A 88 -7.54 -3.97 -8.86
N ILE A 89 -7.27 -2.98 -8.00
CA ILE A 89 -6.09 -2.12 -8.08
C ILE A 89 -4.82 -2.94 -7.83
N MET A 90 -4.78 -3.79 -6.80
CA MET A 90 -3.61 -4.61 -6.49
C MET A 90 -3.26 -5.56 -7.64
N VAL A 91 -4.27 -6.20 -8.26
CA VAL A 91 -4.06 -7.07 -9.42
C VAL A 91 -3.55 -6.29 -10.63
N ALA A 92 -4.13 -5.13 -10.91
CA ALA A 92 -3.71 -4.27 -12.02
C ALA A 92 -2.27 -3.75 -11.86
N GLU A 93 -1.84 -3.50 -10.61
CA GLU A 93 -0.53 -2.97 -10.25
C GLU A 93 0.49 -4.06 -9.85
N ALA A 94 0.15 -5.35 -10.02
CA ALA A 94 0.92 -6.46 -9.45
C ALA A 94 2.40 -6.45 -9.87
N ASP A 95 2.71 -6.14 -11.12
CA ASP A 95 4.10 -6.10 -11.60
C ASP A 95 4.89 -4.95 -10.96
N ARG A 96 4.28 -3.77 -10.83
CA ARG A 96 4.90 -2.61 -10.18
C ARG A 96 5.13 -2.85 -8.69
N LEU A 97 4.15 -3.41 -8.00
CA LEU A 97 4.24 -3.72 -6.57
C LEU A 97 5.29 -4.83 -6.31
N ALA A 98 5.34 -5.84 -7.17
CA ALA A 98 6.35 -6.90 -7.09
C ALA A 98 7.78 -6.35 -7.26
N GLU A 99 7.99 -5.37 -8.16
CA GLU A 99 9.30 -4.74 -8.32
C GLU A 99 9.73 -3.97 -7.06
N ILE A 100 8.80 -3.32 -6.37
CA ILE A 100 9.07 -2.65 -5.09
C ILE A 100 9.52 -3.68 -4.05
N ILE A 101 8.74 -4.75 -3.84
CA ILE A 101 9.07 -5.83 -2.89
C ILE A 101 10.44 -6.43 -3.22
N SER A 102 10.69 -6.73 -4.50
CA SER A 102 11.96 -7.32 -4.94
C SER A 102 13.15 -6.43 -4.56
N ARG A 103 13.02 -5.13 -4.75
CA ARG A 103 14.08 -4.19 -4.41
C ARG A 103 14.25 -3.94 -2.92
N GLU A 104 13.17 -3.83 -2.17
CA GLU A 104 13.24 -3.57 -0.73
C GLU A 104 13.68 -4.81 0.08
N ASN A 105 13.37 -6.00 -0.41
CA ASN A 105 13.59 -7.27 0.29
C ASN A 105 14.65 -8.19 -0.34
N GLY A 106 15.09 -7.91 -1.56
CA GLY A 106 15.96 -8.81 -2.32
C GLY A 106 15.26 -10.09 -2.80
N LYS A 107 13.92 -10.14 -2.77
CA LYS A 107 13.13 -11.30 -3.18
C LYS A 107 13.15 -11.47 -4.70
N VAL A 108 13.11 -12.73 -5.18
CA VAL A 108 12.94 -13.04 -6.61
C VAL A 108 11.62 -12.44 -7.12
N LEU A 109 11.66 -11.78 -8.28
CA LEU A 109 10.52 -11.00 -8.80
C LEU A 109 9.25 -11.85 -9.01
N SER A 110 9.40 -13.12 -9.45
CA SER A 110 8.26 -14.05 -9.59
C SER A 110 7.57 -14.32 -8.25
N ASP A 111 8.35 -14.50 -7.19
CA ASP A 111 7.84 -14.79 -5.86
C ASP A 111 7.20 -13.54 -5.24
N ALA A 112 7.83 -12.37 -5.44
CA ALA A 112 7.25 -11.09 -5.05
C ALA A 112 5.89 -10.84 -5.72
N LYS A 113 5.75 -11.17 -7.02
CA LYS A 113 4.46 -11.10 -7.72
C LYS A 113 3.45 -12.08 -7.15
N GLY A 114 3.87 -13.30 -6.83
CA GLY A 114 3.03 -14.30 -6.15
C GLY A 114 2.48 -13.78 -4.82
N GLU A 115 3.30 -13.09 -4.02
CA GLU A 115 2.85 -12.48 -2.76
C GLU A 115 1.80 -11.38 -2.97
N ILE A 116 1.98 -10.52 -3.97
CA ILE A 116 0.98 -9.48 -4.27
C ILE A 116 -0.36 -10.12 -4.65
N LEU A 117 -0.35 -11.13 -5.51
CA LEU A 117 -1.58 -11.82 -5.92
C LEU A 117 -2.22 -12.56 -4.74
N TYR A 118 -1.41 -13.20 -3.89
CA TYR A 118 -1.89 -13.84 -2.66
C TYR A 118 -2.51 -12.80 -1.69
N ALA A 119 -1.85 -11.68 -1.46
CA ALA A 119 -2.37 -10.60 -0.62
C ALA A 119 -3.68 -10.01 -1.19
N ALA A 120 -3.78 -9.85 -2.52
CA ALA A 120 -4.98 -9.36 -3.18
C ALA A 120 -6.19 -10.27 -2.92
N GLU A 121 -6.00 -11.61 -2.87
CA GLU A 121 -7.09 -12.56 -2.60
C GLU A 121 -7.75 -12.35 -1.25
N PHE A 122 -7.05 -11.86 -0.22
CA PHE A 122 -7.68 -11.51 1.05
C PHE A 122 -8.70 -10.37 0.88
N PHE A 123 -8.38 -9.36 0.09
CA PHE A 123 -9.31 -8.27 -0.19
C PHE A 123 -10.54 -8.76 -0.96
N ARG A 124 -10.36 -9.66 -1.94
CA ARG A 124 -11.46 -10.28 -2.66
C ARG A 124 -12.34 -11.09 -1.73
N TRP A 125 -11.74 -12.01 -0.95
CA TRP A 125 -12.47 -12.87 -0.02
C TRP A 125 -13.29 -12.05 0.97
N PHE A 126 -12.69 -11.08 1.64
CA PHE A 126 -13.38 -10.27 2.63
C PHE A 126 -14.38 -9.28 2.03
N SER A 127 -14.24 -8.91 0.76
CA SER A 127 -15.27 -8.16 0.05
C SER A 127 -16.58 -8.98 -0.06
N GLU A 128 -16.46 -10.26 -0.34
CA GLU A 128 -17.58 -11.20 -0.42
C GLU A 128 -18.15 -11.54 0.96
N GLU A 129 -17.30 -11.72 1.97
CA GLU A 129 -17.71 -12.00 3.35
C GLU A 129 -18.38 -10.81 4.03
N SER A 130 -18.11 -9.59 3.61
CA SER A 130 -18.64 -8.37 4.24
C SER A 130 -20.17 -8.32 4.29
N VAL A 131 -20.87 -9.02 3.38
CA VAL A 131 -22.34 -9.08 3.31
C VAL A 131 -22.93 -10.32 3.99
N ARG A 132 -22.10 -11.21 4.54
CA ARG A 132 -22.52 -12.47 5.20
C ARG A 132 -22.53 -12.37 6.72
N ILE A 133 -22.46 -11.19 7.28
CA ILE A 133 -22.49 -10.95 8.73
C ILE A 133 -23.95 -11.14 9.20
N ASN A 134 -24.27 -12.30 9.72
CA ASN A 134 -25.63 -12.66 10.12
C ASN A 134 -25.92 -12.41 11.61
N GLY A 135 -24.91 -12.09 12.42
CA GLY A 135 -25.05 -12.03 13.87
C GLY A 135 -25.25 -13.40 14.53
N GLU A 136 -25.40 -13.39 15.85
CA GLU A 136 -25.82 -14.57 16.62
C GLU A 136 -27.30 -14.43 16.96
N PHE A 137 -28.06 -15.52 16.81
CA PHE A 137 -29.49 -15.61 17.13
C PHE A 137 -29.69 -16.46 18.37
#